data_4df27ea4c91cf6513f93eae4a6319320
#
_entry.id   4df27ea4c91cf6513f93eae4a6319320
#
_cell.length_a   1.000
_cell.length_b   1.000
_cell.length_c   1.000
_cell.angle_alpha   90.00
_cell.angle_beta   90.00
_cell.angle_gamma   90.00
#
_symmetry.space_group_name_H-M   'P 1'
#
loop_
_entity.id
_entity.type
_entity.pdbx_description
1 polymer ?
#
loop_
_entity_poly.entity_id
_entity_poly.type
_entity_poly.pdbx_seq_one_letter_code
_entity_poly.pdbx_strand_id
1 'polypeptide(L)'
;CPPCIKEIPEIVSFSKKYPEVEVFAFNFDRLEAEDLRPQVKKFGITYPSMITHPKSIWGIQTPKTLPATYFISPDGEIVFASLKPQDEVSLSLIYEDLQNGA
;
A
#
# COMPACT_ATOMS: atom_id res chain seq x y z
N CYS A 1 -3.90 -9.09 11.18
CA CYS A 1 -4.77 -7.97 10.77
C CYS A 1 -5.79 -8.44 9.73
N PRO A 2 -6.99 -8.90 10.15
CA PRO A 2 -8.01 -9.38 9.20
C PRO A 2 -8.45 -8.34 8.16
N PRO A 3 -8.66 -7.04 8.51
CA PRO A 3 -8.97 -6.04 7.49
C PRO A 3 -7.86 -5.85 6.47
N CYS A 4 -6.60 -6.02 6.87
CA CYS A 4 -5.46 -5.92 5.95
C CYS A 4 -5.51 -7.04 4.91
N ILE A 5 -5.87 -8.25 5.33
CA ILE A 5 -5.97 -9.40 4.44
C ILE A 5 -7.11 -9.23 3.44
N LYS A 6 -8.25 -8.69 3.89
CA LYS A 6 -9.40 -8.42 3.01
C LYS A 6 -9.06 -7.36 1.96
N GLU A 7 -8.16 -6.46 2.26
CA GLU A 7 -7.75 -5.39 1.36
C GLU A 7 -6.84 -5.89 0.22
N ILE A 8 -6.11 -6.99 0.43
CA ILE A 8 -5.13 -7.48 -0.54
C ILE A 8 -5.71 -7.69 -1.95
N PRO A 9 -6.83 -8.42 -2.14
CA PRO A 9 -7.40 -8.59 -3.49
C PRO A 9 -7.79 -7.26 -4.14
N GLU A 10 -8.22 -6.30 -3.35
CA GLU A 10 -8.60 -4.97 -3.83
C GLU A 10 -7.39 -4.19 -4.32
N ILE A 11 -6.28 -4.28 -3.61
CA ILE A 11 -5.02 -3.64 -4.01
C ILE A 11 -4.46 -4.30 -5.27
N VAL A 12 -4.53 -5.63 -5.36
CA VAL A 12 -4.10 -6.37 -6.56
C VAL A 12 -4.92 -5.91 -7.77
N SER A 13 -6.24 -5.81 -7.64
CA SER A 13 -7.12 -5.33 -8.71
C SER A 13 -6.78 -3.91 -9.12
N PHE A 14 -6.56 -3.02 -8.14
CA PHE A 14 -6.16 -1.65 -8.39
C PHE A 14 -4.83 -1.58 -9.15
N SER A 15 -3.83 -2.36 -8.75
CA SER A 15 -2.52 -2.37 -9.39
C SER A 15 -2.58 -2.84 -10.84
N LYS A 16 -3.49 -3.77 -11.16
CA LYS A 16 -3.71 -4.25 -12.53
C LYS A 16 -4.45 -3.22 -13.37
N LYS A 17 -5.39 -2.49 -12.77
CA LYS A 17 -6.16 -1.47 -13.47
C LYS A 17 -5.29 -0.25 -13.83
N TYR A 18 -4.35 0.08 -12.98
CA TYR A 18 -3.45 1.24 -13.17
C TYR A 18 -1.98 0.77 -13.14
N PRO A 19 -1.49 0.11 -14.20
CA PRO A 19 -0.12 -0.43 -14.20
C PRO A 19 0.97 0.62 -14.12
N GLU A 20 0.64 1.90 -14.39
CA GLU A 20 1.58 3.01 -14.24
C GLU A 20 1.82 3.39 -12.78
N VAL A 21 0.96 2.94 -11.86
CA VAL A 21 1.10 3.20 -10.42
C VAL A 21 1.99 2.13 -9.81
N GLU A 22 3.04 2.56 -9.11
CA GLU A 22 3.90 1.64 -8.36
C GLU A 22 3.27 1.38 -6.99
N VAL A 23 3.03 0.11 -6.67
CA VAL A 23 2.42 -0.30 -5.41
C VAL A 23 3.42 -1.08 -4.58
N PHE A 24 3.59 -0.68 -3.33
CA PHE A 24 4.48 -1.35 -2.39
C PHE A 24 3.73 -1.63 -1.10
N ALA A 25 4.04 -2.77 -0.48
CA ALA A 25 3.55 -3.10 0.85
C ALA A 25 4.69 -3.02 1.86
N PHE A 26 4.33 -2.73 3.10
CA PHE A 26 5.27 -2.80 4.21
C PHE A 26 4.62 -3.50 5.40
N ASN A 27 5.31 -4.52 5.94
CA ASN A 27 4.82 -5.25 7.09
C ASN A 27 5.41 -4.64 8.37
N PHE A 28 4.56 -3.98 9.15
CA PHE A 28 4.98 -3.33 10.40
C PHE A 28 5.30 -4.33 11.52
N ASP A 29 5.03 -5.62 11.33
CA ASP A 29 5.43 -6.66 12.27
C ASP A 29 6.93 -6.97 12.18
N ARG A 30 7.64 -6.30 11.28
CA ARG A 30 9.10 -6.37 11.12
C ARG A 30 9.63 -7.75 10.78
N LEU A 31 8.87 -8.52 10.00
CA LEU A 31 9.34 -9.80 9.48
C LEU A 31 10.45 -9.57 8.46
N GLU A 32 11.47 -10.42 8.51
CA GLU A 32 12.51 -10.42 7.49
C GLU A 32 11.93 -10.81 6.13
N ALA A 33 12.62 -10.42 5.05
CA ALA A 33 12.12 -10.69 3.70
C ALA A 33 11.83 -12.17 3.46
N GLU A 34 12.64 -13.06 4.03
CA GLU A 34 12.45 -14.50 3.90
C GLU A 34 11.18 -14.98 4.60
N ASP A 35 10.84 -14.35 5.72
CA ASP A 35 9.63 -14.68 6.48
C ASP A 35 8.36 -14.16 5.81
N LEU A 36 8.48 -13.17 4.92
CA LEU A 36 7.35 -12.62 4.18
C LEU A 36 6.93 -13.50 3.00
N ARG A 37 7.83 -14.31 2.45
CA ARG A 37 7.55 -15.14 1.27
C ARG A 37 6.31 -16.02 1.40
N PRO A 38 6.13 -16.77 2.51
CA PRO A 38 4.91 -17.58 2.66
C PRO A 38 3.65 -16.76 2.68
N GLN A 39 3.68 -15.57 3.26
CA GLN A 39 2.52 -14.66 3.30
C GLN A 39 2.19 -14.13 1.92
N VAL A 40 3.21 -13.71 1.15
CA VAL A 40 3.03 -13.23 -0.22
C VAL A 40 2.35 -14.31 -1.08
N LYS A 41 2.83 -15.55 -1.00
CA LYS A 41 2.26 -16.66 -1.74
C LYS A 41 0.86 -17.02 -1.27
N LYS A 42 0.65 -17.07 0.03
CA LYS A 42 -0.64 -17.47 0.63
C LYS A 42 -1.76 -16.50 0.27
N PHE A 43 -1.48 -15.20 0.26
CA PHE A 43 -2.50 -14.17 0.06
C PHE A 43 -2.56 -13.66 -1.39
N GLY A 44 -1.76 -14.22 -2.29
CA GLY A 44 -1.77 -13.83 -3.70
C GLY A 44 -1.28 -12.43 -3.98
N ILE A 45 -0.37 -11.94 -3.16
CA ILE A 45 0.20 -10.59 -3.30
C ILE A 45 1.09 -10.55 -4.54
N THR A 46 0.78 -9.66 -5.48
CA THR A 46 1.53 -9.51 -6.74
C THR A 46 2.42 -8.27 -6.77
N TYR A 47 2.27 -7.37 -5.79
CA TYR A 47 3.09 -6.17 -5.67
C TYR A 47 4.23 -6.41 -4.68
N PRO A 48 5.37 -5.70 -4.83
CA PRO A 48 6.54 -5.94 -3.96
C PRO A 48 6.31 -5.48 -2.53
N SER A 49 6.97 -6.16 -1.59
CA SER A 49 7.01 -5.77 -0.19
C SER A 49 8.31 -5.04 0.10
N MET A 50 8.20 -3.94 0.86
CA MET A 50 9.37 -3.16 1.25
C MET A 50 10.08 -3.80 2.43
N ILE A 51 11.40 -3.78 2.40
CA ILE A 51 12.24 -4.20 3.53
C ILE A 51 12.62 -2.99 4.37
N THR A 52 12.88 -1.85 3.72
CA THR A 52 13.24 -0.60 4.39
C THR A 52 11.99 0.09 4.95
N HIS A 53 12.06 0.52 6.21
CA HIS A 53 10.94 1.20 6.85
C HIS A 53 10.59 2.49 6.09
N PRO A 54 9.29 2.73 5.79
CA PRO A 54 8.86 3.93 5.05
C PRO A 54 9.29 5.25 5.66
N LYS A 55 9.50 5.29 6.98
CA LYS A 55 10.01 6.50 7.66
C LYS A 55 11.35 6.96 7.10
N SER A 56 12.23 6.02 6.73
CA SER A 56 13.55 6.33 6.19
C SER A 56 13.49 6.94 4.80
N ILE A 57 12.43 6.67 4.04
CA ILE A 57 12.30 7.11 2.65
C ILE A 57 11.41 8.35 2.55
N TRP A 58 10.25 8.32 3.23
CA TRP A 58 9.20 9.35 3.07
C TRP A 58 8.82 10.03 4.39
N GLY A 59 9.47 9.69 5.50
CA GLY A 59 9.13 10.24 6.80
C GLY A 59 7.83 9.70 7.41
N ILE A 60 7.31 8.59 6.88
CA ILE A 60 6.07 8.00 7.38
C ILE A 60 6.28 7.40 8.76
N GLN A 61 5.54 7.89 9.75
CA GLN A 61 5.54 7.31 11.09
C GLN A 61 4.77 5.99 11.10
N THR A 62 5.13 5.09 12.03
CA THR A 62 4.39 3.85 12.20
C THR A 62 2.94 4.17 12.54
N PRO A 63 1.96 3.73 11.73
CA PRO A 63 0.56 4.05 11.99
C PRO A 63 0.06 3.36 13.26
N LYS A 64 -0.86 4.03 13.96
CA LYS A 64 -1.46 3.49 15.19
C LYS A 64 -2.45 2.38 14.90
N THR A 65 -3.06 2.38 13.72
CA THR A 65 -4.03 1.36 13.29
C THR A 65 -3.69 0.91 11.89
N LEU A 66 -4.05 -0.33 11.57
CA LEU A 66 -3.90 -0.94 10.25
C LEU A 66 -5.27 -1.37 9.74
N PRO A 67 -5.51 -1.41 8.42
CA PRO A 67 -4.55 -1.08 7.36
C PRO A 67 -4.34 0.42 7.23
N ALA A 68 -3.17 0.80 6.72
CA ALA A 68 -2.84 2.19 6.44
C ALA A 68 -2.40 2.30 4.97
N THR A 69 -2.90 3.32 4.28
CA THR A 69 -2.61 3.55 2.86
C THR A 69 -2.06 4.96 2.69
N TYR A 70 -0.97 5.06 1.96
CA TYR A 70 -0.33 6.34 1.64
C TYR A 70 -0.14 6.45 0.14
N PHE A 71 -0.52 7.60 -0.42
CA PHE A 71 -0.23 7.95 -1.81
C PHE A 71 0.95 8.91 -1.83
N ILE A 72 1.96 8.57 -2.61
CA ILE A 72 3.22 9.33 -2.70
C ILE A 72 3.31 9.89 -4.11
N SER A 73 3.60 11.19 -4.23
CA SER A 73 3.81 11.82 -5.53
C SER A 73 5.16 11.39 -6.12
N PRO A 74 5.36 11.59 -7.45
CA PRO A 74 6.66 11.32 -8.06
C PRO A 74 7.82 12.09 -7.43
N ASP A 75 7.53 13.21 -6.77
CA ASP A 75 8.51 14.03 -6.05
C ASP A 75 8.88 13.45 -4.69
N GLY A 76 8.21 12.38 -4.25
CA GLY A 76 8.45 11.76 -2.96
C GLY A 76 7.65 12.35 -1.80
N GLU A 77 6.63 13.15 -2.08
CA GLU A 77 5.78 13.75 -1.06
C GLU A 77 4.53 12.93 -0.80
N ILE A 78 4.11 12.84 0.46
CA ILE A 78 2.85 12.20 0.83
C ILE A 78 1.71 13.15 0.45
N VAL A 79 0.88 12.72 -0.50
CA VAL A 79 -0.25 13.53 -0.99
C VAL A 79 -1.59 13.05 -0.47
N PHE A 80 -1.64 11.86 0.14
CA PHE A 80 -2.85 11.31 0.75
C PHE A 80 -2.45 10.26 1.78
N ALA A 81 -3.18 10.21 2.89
CA ALA A 81 -2.98 9.20 3.93
C ALA A 81 -4.33 8.80 4.51
N SER A 82 -4.52 7.49 4.71
CA SER A 82 -5.74 6.94 5.32
C SER A 82 -5.39 5.79 6.24
N LEU A 83 -6.05 5.74 7.40
CA LEU A 83 -5.95 4.65 8.36
C LEU A 83 -7.17 3.74 8.31
N LYS A 84 -7.93 3.79 7.21
CA LYS A 84 -9.13 2.97 7.00
C LYS A 84 -8.87 1.95 5.90
N PRO A 85 -9.55 0.79 5.93
CA PRO A 85 -9.49 -0.15 4.81
C PRO A 85 -9.98 0.50 3.52
N GLN A 86 -9.32 0.19 2.41
CA GLN A 86 -9.67 0.68 1.08
C GLN A 86 -10.08 -0.49 0.20
N ASP A 87 -10.92 -0.23 -0.80
CA ASP A 87 -11.24 -1.19 -1.85
C ASP A 87 -10.77 -0.66 -3.21
N GLU A 88 -10.95 -1.46 -4.27
CA GLU A 88 -10.54 -1.04 -5.61
C GLU A 88 -11.20 0.27 -6.02
N VAL A 89 -12.50 0.43 -5.71
CA VAL A 89 -13.25 1.62 -6.09
C VAL A 89 -12.72 2.86 -5.37
N SER A 90 -12.52 2.78 -4.06
CA SER A 90 -12.02 3.93 -3.29
C SER A 90 -10.60 4.30 -3.69
N LEU A 91 -9.74 3.31 -3.91
CA LEU A 91 -8.36 3.56 -4.37
C LEU A 91 -8.36 4.22 -5.74
N SER A 92 -9.21 3.76 -6.66
CA SER A 92 -9.33 4.33 -8.00
C SER A 92 -9.81 5.78 -7.96
N LEU A 93 -10.80 6.08 -7.12
CA LEU A 93 -11.32 7.43 -6.96
C LEU A 93 -10.27 8.38 -6.40
N ILE A 94 -9.50 7.95 -5.41
CA ILE A 94 -8.41 8.74 -4.83
C ILE A 94 -7.36 9.03 -5.90
N TYR A 95 -6.94 8.01 -6.62
CA TYR A 95 -5.91 8.15 -7.65
C TYR A 95 -6.36 9.11 -8.76
N GLU A 96 -7.56 8.94 -9.28
CA GLU A 96 -8.10 9.81 -10.33
C GLU A 96 -8.26 11.25 -9.85
N ASP A 97 -8.70 11.45 -8.61
CA ASP A 97 -8.82 12.78 -8.02
C ASP A 97 -7.46 13.47 -7.90
N LEU A 98 -6.42 12.74 -7.47
CA LEU A 98 -5.07 13.27 -7.38
C LEU A 98 -4.51 13.64 -8.76
N GLN A 99 -4.80 12.85 -9.80
CA GLN A 99 -4.37 13.14 -11.16
C GLN A 99 -5.07 14.39 -11.71
N ASN A 100 -6.37 14.54 -11.46
CA ASN A 100 -7.15 15.65 -11.96
C ASN A 100 -6.91 16.95 -11.19
N GLY A 101 -6.47 16.85 -9.93
CA GLY A 101 -6.18 17.99 -9.07
C GLY A 101 -4.76 18.54 -9.20
N ALA A 102 -3.95 17.89 -10.00
CA ALA A 102 -2.55 18.28 -10.17
C ALA A 102 -2.38 19.48 -11.09
#